data_64c01ce2df1aa484a01d4fd9a909b2e7
#
_entry.id   64c01ce2df1aa484a01d4fd9a909b2e7
#
_cell.length_a   1.000
_cell.length_b   1.000
_cell.length_c   1.000
_cell.angle_alpha   90.00
_cell.angle_beta   90.00
_cell.angle_gamma   90.00
#
_symmetry.space_group_name_H-M   'P 1'
#
loop_
_entity.id
_entity.type
_entity.pdbx_description
1 polymer ?
#
loop_
_entity_poly.entity_id
_entity_poly.type
_entity_poly.pdbx_seq_one_letter_code
_entity_poly.pdbx_strand_id
1 'polypeptide(L)'
;YGSRIGNGNTIFPGAVIGAIPQDLKFRGEETTAEIGDNNTIRENVTINRGTAAKGKTIVGSNNLLMEGVHVAHDAIIGSGCIIGNATKMAGEIIIDDNAIISGAVLMHQFCRVGGYVMVQGGSRFSKDIPPYIKAGREPIAYAGPNIVGLSRRGFSNVLL
;
A
#
# COMPACT_ATOMS: atom_id res chain seq x y z
N TYR A 1 -8.63 13.37 -15.69
CA TYR A 1 -7.73 12.62 -16.56
C TYR A 1 -6.71 11.86 -15.74
N GLY A 2 -6.47 10.59 -16.04
CA GLY A 2 -5.49 9.76 -15.37
C GLY A 2 -5.98 8.98 -14.15
N SER A 3 -7.24 9.13 -13.73
CA SER A 3 -7.81 8.36 -12.62
C SER A 3 -9.02 7.55 -13.05
N ARG A 4 -9.11 6.30 -12.59
CA ARG A 4 -10.29 5.45 -12.70
C ARG A 4 -10.64 4.98 -11.29
N ILE A 5 -11.82 5.32 -10.81
CA ILE A 5 -12.24 5.07 -9.43
C ILE A 5 -13.53 4.27 -9.44
N GLY A 6 -13.54 3.14 -8.75
CA GLY A 6 -14.70 2.27 -8.60
C GLY A 6 -15.78 2.85 -7.69
N ASN A 7 -16.66 2.00 -7.22
CA ASN A 7 -17.86 2.38 -6.49
C ASN A 7 -17.65 2.34 -4.96
N GLY A 8 -18.50 3.06 -4.22
CA GLY A 8 -18.53 3.00 -2.76
C GLY A 8 -17.28 3.54 -2.04
N ASN A 9 -16.41 4.25 -2.75
CA ASN A 9 -15.21 4.82 -2.14
C ASN A 9 -15.55 6.08 -1.32
N THR A 10 -14.98 6.21 -0.14
CA THR A 10 -15.04 7.41 0.72
C THR A 10 -13.71 8.13 0.65
N ILE A 11 -13.70 9.33 0.09
CA ILE A 11 -12.49 10.13 -0.15
C ILE A 11 -12.55 11.41 0.65
N PHE A 12 -11.57 11.65 1.49
CA PHE A 12 -11.51 12.77 2.40
C PHE A 12 -10.79 13.99 1.80
N PRO A 13 -11.00 15.19 2.38
CA PRO A 13 -10.40 16.42 1.89
C PRO A 13 -8.88 16.35 1.77
N GLY A 14 -8.32 16.99 0.75
CA GLY A 14 -6.89 17.04 0.49
C GLY A 14 -6.31 15.78 -0.16
N ALA A 15 -7.09 14.72 -0.36
CA ALA A 15 -6.63 13.57 -1.11
C ALA A 15 -6.40 13.92 -2.59
N VAL A 16 -5.27 13.49 -3.15
CA VAL A 16 -4.91 13.73 -4.55
C VAL A 16 -4.69 12.38 -5.25
N ILE A 17 -5.57 12.06 -6.19
CA ILE A 17 -5.54 10.79 -6.92
C ILE A 17 -5.24 11.03 -8.40
N GLY A 18 -4.26 10.31 -8.95
CA GLY A 18 -3.90 10.36 -10.35
C GLY A 18 -3.00 11.54 -10.73
N ALA A 19 -2.35 12.18 -9.74
CA ALA A 19 -1.31 13.15 -10.05
C ALA A 19 -0.18 12.52 -10.88
N ILE A 20 0.53 13.36 -11.62
CA ILE A 20 1.71 12.92 -12.39
C ILE A 20 2.75 12.30 -11.44
N PRO A 21 3.50 11.28 -11.91
CA PRO A 21 4.59 10.69 -11.13
C PRO A 21 5.66 11.70 -10.72
N GLN A 22 6.24 11.48 -9.55
CA GLN A 22 7.42 12.22 -9.10
C GLN A 22 8.73 11.56 -9.60
N ASP A 23 8.67 10.96 -10.77
CA ASP A 23 9.82 10.33 -11.43
C ASP A 23 10.35 11.26 -12.54
N LEU A 24 11.62 11.60 -12.44
CA LEU A 24 12.30 12.48 -13.44
C LEU A 24 12.34 11.88 -14.84
N LYS A 25 12.08 10.58 -14.99
CA LYS A 25 11.99 9.90 -16.30
C LYS A 25 10.63 10.07 -16.96
N PHE A 26 9.59 10.46 -16.22
CA PHE A 26 8.26 10.66 -16.76
C PHE A 26 8.25 11.77 -17.83
N ARG A 27 7.68 11.49 -19.00
CA ARG A 27 7.66 12.39 -20.17
C ARG A 27 6.26 12.84 -20.57
N GLY A 28 5.25 12.57 -19.73
CA GLY A 28 3.87 12.92 -20.02
C GLY A 28 3.07 11.77 -20.63
N GLU A 29 3.52 10.55 -20.48
CA GLU A 29 2.85 9.34 -20.98
C GLU A 29 1.41 9.24 -20.48
N GLU A 30 0.53 8.70 -21.31
CA GLU A 30 -0.86 8.40 -20.94
C GLU A 30 -0.92 7.18 -20.04
N THR A 31 -0.95 7.44 -18.74
CA THR A 31 -0.97 6.43 -17.68
C THR A 31 -2.11 6.69 -16.70
N THR A 32 -2.42 5.71 -15.85
CA THR A 32 -3.57 5.79 -14.94
C THR A 32 -3.22 5.50 -13.48
N ALA A 33 -4.08 5.97 -12.57
CA ALA A 33 -4.26 5.44 -11.23
C ALA A 33 -5.63 4.75 -11.19
N GLU A 34 -5.65 3.46 -10.90
CA GLU A 34 -6.87 2.63 -10.88
C GLU A 34 -7.20 2.24 -9.44
N ILE A 35 -8.35 2.67 -8.96
CA ILE A 35 -8.82 2.44 -7.59
C ILE A 35 -10.05 1.54 -7.66
N GLY A 36 -10.05 0.43 -6.93
CA GLY A 36 -11.19 -0.48 -6.83
C GLY A 36 -12.35 0.10 -6.01
N ASP A 37 -13.14 -0.77 -5.42
CA ASP A 37 -14.37 -0.44 -4.74
C ASP A 37 -14.21 -0.36 -3.22
N ASN A 38 -15.09 0.42 -2.55
CA ASN A 38 -15.26 0.44 -1.10
C ASN A 38 -13.97 0.77 -0.31
N ASN A 39 -13.09 1.59 -0.87
CA ASN A 39 -11.92 2.07 -0.15
C ASN A 39 -12.25 3.30 0.70
N THR A 40 -11.58 3.44 1.81
CA THR A 40 -11.52 4.68 2.60
C THR A 40 -10.17 5.33 2.40
N ILE A 41 -10.15 6.49 1.74
CA ILE A 41 -8.95 7.26 1.42
C ILE A 41 -9.02 8.54 2.24
N ARG A 42 -8.19 8.60 3.30
CA ARG A 42 -8.20 9.67 4.28
C ARG A 42 -7.51 10.94 3.78
N GLU A 43 -7.45 11.91 4.66
CA GLU A 43 -6.99 13.27 4.39
C GLU A 43 -5.55 13.26 3.84
N ASN A 44 -5.29 14.09 2.85
CA ASN A 44 -3.96 14.31 2.27
C ASN A 44 -3.26 13.04 1.74
N VAL A 45 -3.99 11.97 1.50
CA VAL A 45 -3.45 10.81 0.78
C VAL A 45 -3.09 11.23 -0.63
N THR A 46 -1.93 10.81 -1.11
CA THR A 46 -1.53 11.06 -2.49
C THR A 46 -1.27 9.73 -3.22
N ILE A 47 -1.87 9.57 -4.39
CA ILE A 47 -1.70 8.39 -5.26
C ILE A 47 -1.28 8.90 -6.63
N ASN A 48 -0.04 8.66 -7.01
CA ASN A 48 0.44 9.01 -8.35
C ASN A 48 -0.02 7.97 -9.38
N ARG A 49 -0.27 8.41 -10.61
CA ARG A 49 -0.49 7.48 -11.73
C ARG A 49 0.80 6.78 -12.13
N GLY A 50 0.71 5.74 -12.96
CA GLY A 50 1.86 4.98 -13.42
C GLY A 50 2.81 5.76 -14.32
N THR A 51 3.95 5.15 -14.63
CA THR A 51 4.91 5.59 -15.66
C THR A 51 4.81 4.67 -16.89
N ALA A 52 5.65 4.88 -17.89
CA ALA A 52 5.78 4.00 -19.05
C ALA A 52 6.16 2.55 -18.65
N ALA A 53 6.73 2.34 -17.46
CA ALA A 53 7.18 1.02 -17.01
C ALA A 53 6.02 0.02 -16.85
N LYS A 54 4.90 0.46 -16.23
CA LYS A 54 3.71 -0.39 -16.02
C LYS A 54 2.41 0.24 -16.50
N GLY A 55 2.43 1.51 -16.87
CA GLY A 55 1.27 2.23 -17.38
C GLY A 55 0.23 2.61 -16.33
N LYS A 56 0.30 2.04 -15.12
CA LYS A 56 -0.69 2.29 -14.09
C LYS A 56 -0.21 2.01 -12.66
N THR A 57 -0.81 2.72 -11.72
CA THR A 57 -0.79 2.44 -10.29
C THR A 57 -2.13 1.82 -9.91
N ILE A 58 -2.15 0.79 -9.07
CA ILE A 58 -3.38 0.06 -8.72
C ILE A 58 -3.56 0.07 -7.20
N VAL A 59 -4.77 0.38 -6.77
CA VAL A 59 -5.26 0.14 -5.41
C VAL A 59 -6.50 -0.73 -5.52
N GLY A 60 -6.48 -1.92 -4.95
CA GLY A 60 -7.59 -2.86 -4.96
C GLY A 60 -8.81 -2.33 -4.20
N SER A 61 -9.58 -3.21 -3.60
CA SER A 61 -10.86 -2.89 -2.95
C SER A 61 -10.80 -3.07 -1.43
N ASN A 62 -11.72 -2.43 -0.72
CA ASN A 62 -11.89 -2.58 0.73
C ASN A 62 -10.64 -2.19 1.55
N ASN A 63 -9.86 -1.23 1.08
CA ASN A 63 -8.66 -0.74 1.74
C ASN A 63 -8.95 0.48 2.62
N LEU A 64 -8.15 0.64 3.68
CA LEU A 64 -8.05 1.87 4.46
C LEU A 64 -6.66 2.48 4.24
N LEU A 65 -6.61 3.61 3.54
CA LEU A 65 -5.41 4.44 3.44
C LEU A 65 -5.55 5.62 4.40
N MET A 66 -4.79 5.59 5.48
CA MET A 66 -4.89 6.60 6.54
C MET A 66 -4.24 7.93 6.12
N GLU A 67 -4.40 8.95 6.96
CA GLU A 67 -3.95 10.32 6.70
C GLU A 67 -2.50 10.37 6.22
N GLY A 68 -2.24 11.15 5.17
CA GLY A 68 -0.91 11.45 4.67
C GLY A 68 -0.17 10.28 4.03
N VAL A 69 -0.82 9.16 3.76
CA VAL A 69 -0.22 8.04 3.01
C VAL A 69 0.17 8.51 1.60
N HIS A 70 1.35 8.09 1.15
CA HIS A 70 1.79 8.31 -0.22
C HIS A 70 1.97 6.98 -0.96
N VAL A 71 1.31 6.85 -2.10
CA VAL A 71 1.45 5.74 -3.05
C VAL A 71 2.12 6.29 -4.31
N ALA A 72 3.38 5.94 -4.53
CA ALA A 72 4.11 6.37 -5.72
C ALA A 72 3.67 5.57 -6.96
N HIS A 73 4.23 5.95 -8.10
CA HIS A 73 3.92 5.40 -9.41
C HIS A 73 4.15 3.90 -9.52
N ASP A 74 3.36 3.23 -10.33
CA ASP A 74 3.48 1.82 -10.67
C ASP A 74 3.34 0.86 -9.47
N ALA A 75 2.92 1.37 -8.31
CA ALA A 75 2.64 0.57 -7.13
C ALA A 75 1.36 -0.25 -7.31
N ILE A 76 1.31 -1.42 -6.68
CA ILE A 76 0.14 -2.30 -6.65
C ILE A 76 -0.19 -2.59 -5.18
N ILE A 77 -1.34 -2.16 -4.73
CA ILE A 77 -1.90 -2.49 -3.42
C ILE A 77 -3.08 -3.42 -3.64
N GLY A 78 -3.05 -4.58 -3.04
CA GLY A 78 -4.14 -5.57 -3.07
C GLY A 78 -5.41 -5.08 -2.38
N SER A 79 -6.22 -5.99 -1.91
CA SER A 79 -7.51 -5.70 -1.28
C SER A 79 -7.47 -6.00 0.23
N GLY A 80 -8.32 -5.31 0.99
CA GLY A 80 -8.43 -5.52 2.44
C GLY A 80 -7.21 -5.06 3.25
N CYS A 81 -6.37 -4.21 2.68
CA CYS A 81 -5.17 -3.68 3.33
C CYS A 81 -5.49 -2.49 4.24
N ILE A 82 -4.70 -2.34 5.28
CA ILE A 82 -4.70 -1.16 6.16
C ILE A 82 -3.32 -0.53 6.10
N ILE A 83 -3.26 0.70 5.62
CA ILE A 83 -2.02 1.48 5.51
C ILE A 83 -2.08 2.66 6.48
N GLY A 84 -1.23 2.60 7.48
CA GLY A 84 -1.20 3.57 8.60
C GLY A 84 -0.71 4.95 8.20
N ASN A 85 -1.04 5.93 9.04
CA ASN A 85 -0.74 7.35 8.85
C ASN A 85 0.70 7.61 8.43
N ALA A 86 0.88 8.56 7.52
CA ALA A 86 2.18 9.04 7.05
C ALA A 86 3.13 7.98 6.44
N THR A 87 2.63 6.78 6.15
CA THR A 87 3.41 5.76 5.44
C THR A 87 3.71 6.22 4.02
N LYS A 88 4.96 6.05 3.59
CA LYS A 88 5.44 6.45 2.26
C LYS A 88 5.96 5.24 1.49
N MET A 89 5.41 5.04 0.32
CA MET A 89 5.79 3.98 -0.61
C MET A 89 6.50 4.59 -1.82
N ALA A 90 7.71 4.14 -2.09
CA ALA A 90 8.40 4.49 -3.33
C ALA A 90 7.77 3.74 -4.53
N GLY A 91 8.27 3.99 -5.75
CA GLY A 91 7.70 3.39 -6.95
C GLY A 91 7.79 1.86 -7.00
N GLU A 92 6.86 1.25 -7.73
CA GLU A 92 6.83 -0.19 -8.03
C GLU A 92 6.74 -1.13 -6.81
N ILE A 93 6.22 -0.63 -5.68
CA ILE A 93 5.92 -1.44 -4.50
C ILE A 93 4.73 -2.37 -4.81
N ILE A 94 4.78 -3.60 -4.29
CA ILE A 94 3.66 -4.53 -4.31
C ILE A 94 3.27 -4.85 -2.87
N ILE A 95 2.02 -4.63 -2.51
CA ILE A 95 1.44 -5.05 -1.23
C ILE A 95 0.32 -6.04 -1.54
N ASP A 96 0.48 -7.27 -1.09
CA ASP A 96 -0.53 -8.31 -1.28
C ASP A 96 -1.72 -8.12 -0.33
N ASP A 97 -2.79 -8.87 -0.59
CA ASP A 97 -4.07 -8.73 0.12
C ASP A 97 -3.93 -8.87 1.65
N ASN A 98 -4.77 -8.12 2.35
CA ASN A 98 -4.92 -8.21 3.80
C ASN A 98 -3.68 -7.85 4.61
N ALA A 99 -2.71 -7.17 4.03
CA ALA A 99 -1.55 -6.66 4.75
C ALA A 99 -1.93 -5.47 5.64
N ILE A 100 -1.31 -5.38 6.80
CA ILE A 100 -1.41 -4.24 7.72
C ILE A 100 -0.04 -3.58 7.82
N ILE A 101 0.05 -2.37 7.32
CA ILE A 101 1.23 -1.53 7.44
C ILE A 101 0.93 -0.45 8.47
N SER A 102 1.62 -0.46 9.59
CA SER A 102 1.41 0.56 10.63
C SER A 102 1.92 1.93 10.18
N GLY A 103 1.70 2.96 11.00
CA GLY A 103 2.05 4.34 10.64
C GLY A 103 3.55 4.60 10.49
N ALA A 104 3.89 5.62 9.69
CA ALA A 104 5.25 6.11 9.46
C ALA A 104 6.24 5.06 8.94
N VAL A 105 5.76 4.11 8.16
CA VAL A 105 6.61 3.12 7.49
C VAL A 105 7.15 3.69 6.19
N LEU A 106 8.44 3.47 5.91
CA LEU A 106 9.10 3.88 4.68
C LEU A 106 9.53 2.65 3.88
N MET A 107 9.06 2.56 2.64
CA MET A 107 9.32 1.41 1.76
C MET A 107 10.17 1.84 0.56
N HIS A 108 11.30 1.18 0.37
CA HIS A 108 12.13 1.37 -0.80
C HIS A 108 11.44 0.80 -2.04
N GLN A 109 11.72 1.39 -3.21
CA GLN A 109 11.15 0.91 -4.48
C GLN A 109 11.42 -0.57 -4.75
N PHE A 110 10.53 -1.20 -5.51
CA PHE A 110 10.56 -2.61 -5.93
C PHE A 110 10.32 -3.64 -4.83
N CYS A 111 10.13 -3.24 -3.57
CA CYS A 111 9.85 -4.20 -2.50
C CYS A 111 8.44 -4.80 -2.63
N ARG A 112 8.32 -6.07 -2.22
CA ARG A 112 7.04 -6.75 -2.05
C ARG A 112 6.78 -7.04 -0.59
N VAL A 113 5.54 -6.77 -0.16
CA VAL A 113 5.02 -7.14 1.16
C VAL A 113 3.96 -8.21 0.95
N GLY A 114 4.19 -9.38 1.51
CA GLY A 114 3.28 -10.52 1.40
C GLY A 114 1.95 -10.28 2.10
N GLY A 115 0.95 -11.09 1.74
CA GLY A 115 -0.38 -11.01 2.33
C GLY A 115 -0.39 -11.38 3.81
N TYR A 116 -1.38 -10.83 4.54
CA TYR A 116 -1.57 -11.09 5.97
C TYR A 116 -0.38 -10.71 6.86
N VAL A 117 0.54 -9.90 6.37
CA VAL A 117 1.68 -9.36 7.12
C VAL A 117 1.20 -8.26 8.06
N MET A 118 1.91 -8.08 9.16
CA MET A 118 1.85 -6.87 9.97
C MET A 118 3.23 -6.23 10.04
N VAL A 119 3.38 -5.02 9.50
CA VAL A 119 4.61 -4.22 9.60
C VAL A 119 4.49 -3.24 10.75
N GLN A 120 5.45 -3.26 11.66
CA GLN A 120 5.52 -2.36 12.82
C GLN A 120 5.71 -0.90 12.36
N GLY A 121 5.04 0.02 13.07
CA GLY A 121 5.18 1.45 12.82
C GLY A 121 6.61 1.96 12.96
N GLY A 122 6.95 2.99 12.17
CA GLY A 122 8.28 3.57 12.13
C GLY A 122 9.35 2.71 11.46
N SER A 123 9.00 1.54 10.94
CA SER A 123 9.95 0.68 10.22
C SER A 123 10.32 1.25 8.85
N ARG A 124 11.55 0.98 8.43
CA ARG A 124 11.97 1.23 7.04
C ARG A 124 12.71 0.03 6.48
N PHE A 125 12.51 -0.25 5.20
CA PHE A 125 13.08 -1.44 4.59
C PHE A 125 13.27 -1.31 3.07
N SER A 126 14.19 -2.13 2.57
CA SER A 126 14.55 -2.24 1.16
C SER A 126 14.57 -3.69 0.67
N LYS A 127 13.92 -4.60 1.41
CA LYS A 127 13.84 -6.03 1.10
C LYS A 127 12.39 -6.49 1.19
N ASP A 128 12.08 -7.59 0.52
CA ASP A 128 10.75 -8.18 0.55
C ASP A 128 10.41 -8.74 1.93
N ILE A 129 9.14 -8.69 2.28
CA ILE A 129 8.60 -9.23 3.52
C ILE A 129 7.70 -10.41 3.16
N PRO A 130 8.03 -11.64 3.61
CA PRO A 130 7.23 -12.82 3.31
C PRO A 130 5.85 -12.76 4.00
N PRO A 131 4.84 -13.49 3.47
CA PRO A 131 3.47 -13.44 4.01
C PRO A 131 3.35 -14.03 5.43
N TYR A 132 2.25 -13.71 6.10
CA TYR A 132 1.78 -14.26 7.39
C TYR A 132 2.63 -13.92 8.61
N ILE A 133 3.61 -13.04 8.50
CA ILE A 133 4.53 -12.69 9.60
C ILE A 133 4.30 -11.29 10.15
N LYS A 134 4.87 -11.04 11.31
CA LYS A 134 5.17 -9.69 11.80
C LYS A 134 6.60 -9.33 11.43
N ALA A 135 6.81 -8.11 10.95
CA ALA A 135 8.11 -7.56 10.67
C ALA A 135 8.25 -6.17 11.31
N GLY A 136 9.42 -5.84 11.80
CA GLY A 136 9.66 -4.55 12.44
C GLY A 136 11.13 -4.31 12.75
N ARG A 137 11.42 -3.22 13.45
CA ARG A 137 12.76 -2.77 13.82
C ARG A 137 13.53 -2.11 12.66
N GLU A 138 14.74 -1.73 12.93
CA GLU A 138 15.71 -1.20 11.96
C GLU A 138 17.09 -1.80 12.24
N PRO A 139 17.67 -2.53 11.29
CA PRO A 139 17.06 -2.97 10.02
C PRO A 139 15.84 -3.86 10.25
N ILE A 140 14.92 -3.90 9.29
CA ILE A 140 13.69 -4.71 9.43
C ILE A 140 14.04 -6.18 9.65
N ALA A 141 13.36 -6.79 10.60
CA ALA A 141 13.59 -8.17 11.00
C ALA A 141 12.25 -8.90 11.19
N TYR A 142 12.31 -10.21 11.05
CA TYR A 142 11.22 -11.11 11.40
C TYR A 142 10.92 -11.02 12.90
N ALA A 143 9.66 -10.83 13.26
CA ALA A 143 9.18 -10.69 14.62
C ALA A 143 8.10 -11.74 15.00
N GLY A 144 8.19 -12.91 14.39
CA GLY A 144 7.25 -14.01 14.60
C GLY A 144 6.08 -14.03 13.61
N PRO A 145 5.26 -15.09 13.62
CA PRO A 145 4.04 -15.16 12.82
C PRO A 145 3.05 -14.12 13.31
N ASN A 146 2.18 -13.68 12.39
CA ASN A 146 1.13 -12.70 12.70
C ASN A 146 -0.13 -13.37 13.30
N ILE A 147 0.05 -14.12 14.38
CA ILE A 147 -1.01 -14.94 15.01
C ILE A 147 -2.27 -14.13 15.26
N VAL A 148 -2.16 -12.97 15.87
CA VAL A 148 -3.32 -12.12 16.20
C VAL A 148 -4.06 -11.66 14.94
N GLY A 149 -3.35 -11.21 13.93
CA GLY A 149 -3.95 -10.77 12.68
C GLY A 149 -4.60 -11.91 11.90
N LEU A 150 -3.98 -13.08 11.89
CA LEU A 150 -4.50 -14.27 11.24
C LEU A 150 -5.76 -14.81 11.96
N SER A 151 -5.73 -14.93 13.28
CA SER A 151 -6.87 -15.35 14.08
C SER A 151 -8.08 -14.42 13.89
N ARG A 152 -7.90 -13.10 13.87
CA ARG A 152 -8.97 -12.13 13.59
C ARG A 152 -9.57 -12.26 12.20
N ARG A 153 -8.89 -12.90 11.27
CA ARG A 153 -9.34 -13.19 9.91
C ARG A 153 -9.81 -14.63 9.70
N GLY A 154 -10.03 -15.36 10.80
CA GLY A 154 -10.66 -16.70 10.79
C GLY A 154 -9.69 -17.86 10.54
N PHE A 155 -8.39 -17.66 10.56
CA PHE A 155 -7.43 -18.78 10.55
C PHE A 155 -7.55 -19.56 11.87
N SER A 156 -7.69 -20.88 11.79
CA SER A 156 -7.78 -21.74 12.97
C SER A 156 -6.43 -21.89 13.67
N ASN A 157 -6.45 -22.12 14.99
CA ASN A 157 -5.23 -22.37 15.76
C ASN A 157 -4.45 -23.62 15.33
N VAL A 158 -5.05 -24.50 14.56
CA VAL A 158 -4.38 -25.70 14.00
C VAL A 158 -3.45 -25.33 12.84
N LEU A 159 -3.68 -24.16 12.21
CA LEU A 159 -2.88 -23.64 11.10
C LEU A 159 -1.83 -22.61 11.55
N LEU A 160 -1.83 -22.22 12.81
CA LEU A 160 -0.94 -21.20 13.41
C LEU A 160 0.08 -21.85 14.36
#